data_fa45ededa4124a0cda9c32e0d9ba64d9
#
_entry.id   fa45ededa4124a0cda9c32e0d9ba64d9
#
_cell.length_a   1.000
_cell.length_b   1.000
_cell.length_c   1.000
_cell.angle_alpha   90.00
_cell.angle_beta   90.00
_cell.angle_gamma   90.00
#
_symmetry.space_group_name_H-M   'P 1'
#
loop_
_entity.id
_entity.type
_entity.pdbx_description
1 polymer ?
#
loop_
_entity_poly.entity_id
_entity_poly.type
_entity_poly.pdbx_seq_one_letter_code
_entity_poly.pdbx_strand_id
1 'polypeptide(L)'
;PSLCQLFTENIDVKRTCEKLSGTLATPIIPGETLLFIDEIQVCKEAIMALRYFKEDYPELHVIAAGSLLEFTLQEIPSFGVGRIRSMYMHPFSFDEFLAAQGLDLTIDLKKSCTSTEPLNDAAHSNLTDLLRTFFLVGGMPAAVSEWIETKSYLEVARVHNDIMSAYNDDF
;
A
#
# COMPACT_ATOMS: atom_id res chain seq x y z
N PRO A 1 6.40 10.74 -23.24
CA PRO A 1 5.33 9.89 -23.76
C PRO A 1 4.79 9.04 -22.63
N SER A 2 3.47 9.05 -22.44
CA SER A 2 2.83 8.23 -21.41
C SER A 2 3.05 6.75 -21.75
N LEU A 3 3.56 5.95 -20.80
CA LEU A 3 3.72 4.50 -20.95
C LEU A 3 2.39 3.79 -21.25
N CYS A 4 1.26 4.45 -20.96
CA CYS A 4 -0.07 3.98 -21.29
C CYS A 4 -0.24 3.67 -22.79
N GLN A 5 0.42 4.40 -23.68
CA GLN A 5 0.39 4.16 -25.12
C GLN A 5 0.98 2.81 -25.54
N LEU A 6 1.71 2.14 -24.64
CA LEU A 6 2.23 0.79 -24.90
C LEU A 6 1.18 -0.29 -24.69
N PHE A 7 0.13 0.00 -23.95
CA PHE A 7 -1.05 -0.83 -23.77
C PHE A 7 -2.09 -0.45 -24.85
N THR A 8 -2.36 -1.34 -25.77
CA THR A 8 -3.27 -1.10 -26.89
C THR A 8 -4.53 -1.95 -26.75
N GLU A 9 -5.61 -1.62 -27.49
CA GLU A 9 -6.87 -2.39 -27.48
C GLU A 9 -6.69 -3.87 -27.82
N ASN A 10 -5.71 -4.21 -28.66
CA ASN A 10 -5.29 -5.59 -28.93
C ASN A 10 -4.19 -5.97 -27.93
N ILE A 11 -4.60 -6.43 -26.75
CA ILE A 11 -3.71 -6.66 -25.62
C ILE A 11 -2.89 -7.93 -25.85
N ASP A 12 -1.68 -7.74 -26.38
CA ASP A 12 -0.60 -8.73 -26.38
C ASP A 12 0.41 -8.36 -25.29
N VAL A 13 0.29 -9.00 -24.13
CA VAL A 13 1.11 -8.68 -22.95
C VAL A 13 2.58 -8.99 -23.15
N LYS A 14 2.94 -10.00 -23.97
CA LYS A 14 4.35 -10.32 -24.28
C LYS A 14 4.98 -9.20 -25.08
N ARG A 15 4.30 -8.78 -26.13
CA ARG A 15 4.74 -7.66 -26.96
C ARG A 15 4.76 -6.35 -26.18
N THR A 16 3.82 -6.15 -25.26
CA THR A 16 3.83 -4.99 -24.36
C THR A 16 5.06 -5.01 -23.45
N CYS A 17 5.43 -6.16 -22.89
CA CYS A 17 6.67 -6.32 -22.11
C CYS A 17 7.94 -6.07 -22.93
N GLU A 18 7.99 -6.50 -24.18
CA GLU A 18 9.11 -6.21 -25.08
C GLU A 18 9.27 -4.70 -25.30
N LYS A 19 8.16 -4.00 -25.56
CA LYS A 19 8.17 -2.53 -25.75
C LYS A 19 8.56 -1.80 -24.44
N LEU A 20 8.03 -2.25 -23.29
CA LEU A 20 8.40 -1.70 -21.98
C LEU A 20 9.89 -1.91 -21.72
N SER A 21 10.39 -3.12 -21.95
CA SER A 21 11.81 -3.45 -21.81
C SER A 21 12.69 -2.54 -22.64
N GLY A 22 12.33 -2.33 -23.92
CA GLY A 22 13.06 -1.41 -24.80
C GLY A 22 12.97 0.05 -24.36
N THR A 23 11.79 0.51 -23.92
CA THR A 23 11.58 1.90 -23.50
C THR A 23 12.30 2.22 -22.19
N LEU A 24 12.30 1.29 -21.23
CA LEU A 24 12.91 1.45 -19.92
C LEU A 24 14.40 1.04 -19.91
N ALA A 25 14.91 0.51 -21.02
CA ALA A 25 16.26 -0.07 -21.15
C ALA A 25 16.57 -1.09 -20.03
N THR A 26 15.53 -1.85 -19.62
CA THR A 26 15.61 -2.84 -18.54
C THR A 26 14.96 -4.14 -19.01
N PRO A 27 15.65 -5.28 -18.94
CA PRO A 27 15.08 -6.54 -19.37
C PRO A 27 13.94 -6.99 -18.44
N ILE A 28 12.85 -7.47 -19.03
CA ILE A 28 11.73 -8.09 -18.31
C ILE A 28 11.84 -9.59 -18.48
N ILE A 29 12.27 -10.31 -17.45
CA ILE A 29 12.53 -11.74 -17.46
C ILE A 29 11.44 -12.44 -16.62
N PRO A 30 10.59 -13.30 -17.23
CA PRO A 30 9.58 -14.06 -16.49
C PRO A 30 10.22 -14.91 -15.39
N GLY A 31 9.57 -14.96 -14.22
CA GLY A 31 10.06 -15.66 -13.04
C GLY A 31 11.12 -14.91 -12.22
N GLU A 32 11.74 -13.86 -12.78
CA GLU A 32 12.76 -13.06 -12.09
C GLU A 32 12.34 -11.60 -11.90
N THR A 33 11.58 -11.05 -12.85
CA THR A 33 11.17 -9.63 -12.83
C THR A 33 9.81 -9.46 -12.19
N LEU A 34 9.70 -8.46 -11.31
CA LEU A 34 8.43 -7.91 -10.84
C LEU A 34 8.10 -6.67 -11.68
N LEU A 35 6.99 -6.72 -12.41
CA LEU A 35 6.41 -5.55 -13.07
C LEU A 35 5.49 -4.85 -12.08
N PHE A 36 5.89 -3.66 -11.62
CA PHE A 36 5.09 -2.81 -10.76
C PHE A 36 4.50 -1.66 -11.59
N ILE A 37 3.17 -1.55 -11.62
CA ILE A 37 2.43 -0.51 -12.35
C ILE A 37 1.78 0.40 -11.30
N ASP A 38 2.33 1.59 -11.16
CA ASP A 38 1.80 2.60 -10.25
C ASP A 38 0.76 3.48 -10.94
N GLU A 39 -0.17 4.04 -10.17
CA GLU A 39 -1.27 4.91 -10.63
C GLU A 39 -2.03 4.29 -11.83
N ILE A 40 -2.30 2.98 -11.77
CA ILE A 40 -2.87 2.24 -12.91
C ILE A 40 -4.24 2.77 -13.32
N GLN A 41 -4.98 3.46 -12.43
CA GLN A 41 -6.30 4.02 -12.73
C GLN A 41 -6.27 5.08 -13.84
N VAL A 42 -5.12 5.69 -14.10
CA VAL A 42 -4.97 6.66 -15.21
C VAL A 42 -4.89 5.99 -16.59
N CYS A 43 -4.80 4.64 -16.64
CA CYS A 43 -4.68 3.87 -17.87
C CYS A 43 -5.63 2.67 -17.88
N LYS A 44 -6.83 2.85 -18.45
CA LYS A 44 -7.86 1.78 -18.53
C LYS A 44 -7.35 0.55 -19.29
N GLU A 45 -6.55 0.73 -20.33
CA GLU A 45 -5.95 -0.34 -21.13
C GLU A 45 -4.98 -1.19 -20.29
N ALA A 46 -4.20 -0.58 -19.40
CA ALA A 46 -3.32 -1.30 -18.48
C ALA A 46 -4.12 -2.13 -17.46
N ILE A 47 -5.22 -1.57 -16.94
CA ILE A 47 -6.13 -2.32 -16.06
C ILE A 47 -6.71 -3.55 -16.78
N MET A 48 -7.17 -3.37 -18.01
CA MET A 48 -7.70 -4.47 -18.82
C MET A 48 -6.63 -5.52 -19.14
N ALA A 49 -5.36 -5.11 -19.26
CA ALA A 49 -4.24 -6.01 -19.51
C ALA A 49 -3.92 -6.93 -18.34
N LEU A 50 -4.25 -6.56 -17.09
CA LEU A 50 -3.93 -7.35 -15.90
C LEU A 50 -4.42 -8.81 -15.99
N ARG A 51 -5.64 -9.04 -16.54
CA ARG A 51 -6.16 -10.39 -16.71
C ARG A 51 -5.32 -11.22 -17.69
N TYR A 52 -4.83 -10.59 -18.77
CA TYR A 52 -4.07 -11.27 -19.82
C TYR A 52 -2.64 -11.59 -19.35
N PHE A 53 -2.05 -10.81 -18.44
CA PHE A 53 -0.81 -11.22 -17.78
C PHE A 53 -0.96 -12.58 -17.09
N LYS A 54 -2.08 -12.82 -16.42
CA LYS A 54 -2.33 -14.12 -15.77
C LYS A 54 -2.64 -15.23 -16.77
N GLU A 55 -3.34 -14.93 -17.87
CA GLU A 55 -3.75 -15.92 -18.87
C GLU A 55 -2.59 -16.31 -19.81
N ASP A 56 -1.87 -15.31 -20.34
CA ASP A 56 -0.93 -15.48 -21.45
C ASP A 56 0.53 -15.41 -21.02
N TYR A 57 0.81 -14.90 -19.81
CA TYR A 57 2.17 -14.72 -19.30
C TYR A 57 2.28 -14.97 -17.78
N PRO A 58 1.83 -16.17 -17.32
CA PRO A 58 1.66 -16.46 -15.88
C PRO A 58 2.97 -16.46 -15.08
N GLU A 59 4.11 -16.61 -15.74
CA GLU A 59 5.43 -16.60 -15.07
C GLU A 59 5.88 -15.17 -14.70
N LEU A 60 5.29 -14.11 -15.29
CA LEU A 60 5.63 -12.75 -14.93
C LEU A 60 4.87 -12.33 -13.68
N HIS A 61 5.61 -11.86 -12.68
CA HIS A 61 5.02 -11.29 -11.46
C HIS A 61 4.58 -9.85 -11.73
N VAL A 62 3.28 -9.57 -11.52
CA VAL A 62 2.71 -8.24 -11.77
C VAL A 62 1.99 -7.75 -10.51
N ILE A 63 2.29 -6.53 -10.08
CA ILE A 63 1.56 -5.79 -9.06
C ILE A 63 1.13 -4.47 -9.68
N ALA A 64 -0.11 -4.08 -9.44
CA ALA A 64 -0.62 -2.79 -9.82
C ALA A 64 -1.15 -2.05 -8.58
N ALA A 65 -0.87 -0.77 -8.48
CA ALA A 65 -1.32 0.10 -7.40
C ALA A 65 -2.08 1.31 -7.95
N GLY A 66 -3.00 1.84 -7.15
CA GLY A 66 -3.74 3.05 -7.49
C GLY A 66 -4.64 3.50 -6.34
N SER A 67 -4.72 4.80 -6.10
CA SER A 67 -5.44 5.39 -4.97
C SER A 67 -6.96 5.32 -5.11
N LEU A 68 -7.49 5.42 -6.34
CA LEU A 68 -8.93 5.41 -6.66
C LEU A 68 -9.34 4.17 -7.48
N LEU A 69 -8.56 3.09 -7.38
CA LEU A 69 -8.71 1.91 -8.20
C LEU A 69 -10.09 1.26 -8.05
N GLU A 70 -10.69 1.29 -6.85
CA GLU A 70 -12.01 0.71 -6.60
C GLU A 70 -13.11 1.35 -7.45
N PHE A 71 -13.11 2.68 -7.59
CA PHE A 71 -14.07 3.39 -8.44
C PHE A 71 -13.88 3.06 -9.92
N THR A 72 -12.63 3.02 -10.38
CA THR A 72 -12.32 2.67 -11.78
C THR A 72 -12.69 1.22 -12.10
N LEU A 73 -12.51 0.30 -11.16
CA LEU A 73 -12.86 -1.12 -11.33
C LEU A 73 -14.38 -1.36 -11.44
N GLN A 74 -15.21 -0.52 -10.82
CA GLN A 74 -16.67 -0.60 -10.93
C GLN A 74 -17.16 -0.30 -12.36
N GLU A 75 -16.41 0.49 -13.12
CA GLU A 75 -16.73 0.82 -14.51
C GLU A 75 -16.32 -0.29 -15.51
N ILE A 76 -15.51 -1.26 -15.09
CA ILE A 76 -14.99 -2.30 -15.97
C ILE A 76 -15.80 -3.59 -15.81
N PRO A 77 -16.61 -3.99 -16.81
CA PRO A 77 -17.37 -5.23 -16.74
C PRO A 77 -16.43 -6.43 -16.60
N SER A 78 -16.73 -7.33 -15.66
CA SER A 78 -16.03 -8.62 -15.53
C SER A 78 -14.53 -8.50 -15.24
N PHE A 79 -14.15 -7.56 -14.33
CA PHE A 79 -12.77 -7.37 -13.93
C PHE A 79 -12.19 -8.64 -13.28
N GLY A 80 -11.44 -9.40 -14.07
CA GLY A 80 -10.45 -10.40 -13.64
C GLY A 80 -10.86 -11.45 -12.60
N VAL A 81 -12.14 -11.83 -12.48
CA VAL A 81 -12.61 -12.80 -11.49
C VAL A 81 -11.75 -14.07 -11.52
N GLY A 82 -11.12 -14.40 -10.39
CA GLY A 82 -10.24 -15.57 -10.24
C GLY A 82 -8.81 -15.40 -10.81
N ARG A 83 -8.49 -14.26 -11.42
CA ARG A 83 -7.18 -13.97 -12.04
C ARG A 83 -6.40 -12.90 -11.30
N ILE A 84 -7.08 -12.01 -10.59
CA ILE A 84 -6.52 -10.88 -9.87
C ILE A 84 -6.89 -11.02 -8.40
N ARG A 85 -5.92 -10.76 -7.53
CA ARG A 85 -6.11 -10.69 -6.09
C ARG A 85 -5.98 -9.24 -5.64
N SER A 86 -7.06 -8.66 -5.14
CA SER A 86 -7.03 -7.34 -4.52
C SER A 86 -6.40 -7.43 -3.14
N MET A 87 -5.56 -6.45 -2.85
CA MET A 87 -4.94 -6.23 -1.53
C MET A 87 -5.19 -4.78 -1.13
N TYR A 88 -5.58 -4.57 0.12
CA TYR A 88 -5.82 -3.23 0.65
C TYR A 88 -4.67 -2.86 1.58
N MET A 89 -4.10 -1.67 1.35
CA MET A 89 -3.10 -1.10 2.24
C MET A 89 -3.79 -0.10 3.15
N HIS A 90 -3.75 -0.37 4.46
CA HIS A 90 -4.32 0.48 5.49
C HIS A 90 -3.23 1.29 6.18
N PRO A 91 -3.56 2.40 6.84
CA PRO A 91 -2.67 3.03 7.80
C PRO A 91 -2.20 2.03 8.87
N PHE A 92 -1.09 2.30 9.53
CA PHE A 92 -0.57 1.44 10.59
C PHE A 92 -1.60 1.22 11.69
N SER A 93 -1.75 -0.03 12.09
CA SER A 93 -2.45 -0.41 13.31
C SER A 93 -1.64 -0.02 14.56
N PHE A 94 -2.26 -0.10 15.73
CA PHE A 94 -1.55 0.15 16.98
C PHE A 94 -0.35 -0.80 17.18
N ASP A 95 -0.48 -2.07 16.77
CA ASP A 95 0.64 -3.03 16.86
C ASP A 95 1.80 -2.64 15.93
N GLU A 96 1.51 -2.21 14.72
CA GLU A 96 2.54 -1.73 13.78
C GLU A 96 3.18 -0.42 14.26
N PHE A 97 2.40 0.49 14.87
CA PHE A 97 2.94 1.68 15.52
C PHE A 97 3.89 1.34 16.67
N LEU A 98 3.58 0.32 17.48
CA LEU A 98 4.48 -0.16 18.54
C LEU A 98 5.72 -0.81 17.95
N ALA A 99 5.57 -1.67 16.93
CA ALA A 99 6.69 -2.33 16.25
C ALA A 99 7.64 -1.31 15.60
N ALA A 100 7.12 -0.27 14.95
CA ALA A 100 7.91 0.80 14.38
C ALA A 100 8.79 1.55 15.39
N GLN A 101 8.40 1.51 16.68
CA GLN A 101 9.19 2.07 17.79
C GLN A 101 10.10 1.05 18.48
N GLY A 102 10.17 -0.21 18.00
CA GLY A 102 10.95 -1.28 18.61
C GLY A 102 10.36 -1.82 19.92
N LEU A 103 9.03 -1.66 20.13
CA LEU A 103 8.32 -2.07 21.33
C LEU A 103 7.72 -3.50 21.24
N ASP A 104 8.45 -4.44 20.66
CA ASP A 104 7.98 -5.81 20.41
C ASP A 104 7.57 -6.53 21.71
N LEU A 105 8.31 -6.36 22.79
CA LEU A 105 7.95 -6.92 24.11
C LEU A 105 6.59 -6.38 24.62
N THR A 106 6.27 -5.13 24.32
CA THR A 106 4.98 -4.54 24.69
C THR A 106 3.84 -5.14 23.87
N ILE A 107 4.10 -5.46 22.61
CA ILE A 107 3.14 -6.16 21.72
C ILE A 107 2.88 -7.57 22.28
N ASP A 108 3.92 -8.30 22.65
CA ASP A 108 3.81 -9.65 23.20
C ASP A 108 3.04 -9.64 24.54
N LEU A 109 3.36 -8.68 25.41
CA LEU A 109 2.64 -8.48 26.68
C LEU A 109 1.16 -8.19 26.44
N LYS A 110 0.82 -7.30 25.48
CA LYS A 110 -0.56 -7.01 25.09
C LYS A 110 -1.29 -8.26 24.60
N LYS A 111 -0.62 -9.08 23.79
CA LYS A 111 -1.19 -10.32 23.23
C LYS A 111 -1.36 -11.43 24.24
N SER A 112 -0.55 -11.47 25.30
CA SER A 112 -0.67 -12.45 26.37
C SER A 112 -1.83 -12.16 27.34
N CYS A 113 -2.36 -10.94 27.32
CA CYS A 113 -3.47 -10.53 28.19
C CYS A 113 -4.77 -11.28 27.83
N THR A 114 -5.43 -11.82 28.85
CA THR A 114 -6.73 -12.47 28.75
C THR A 114 -7.69 -11.94 29.79
N SER A 115 -8.97 -12.31 29.71
CA SER A 115 -9.98 -11.93 30.72
C SER A 115 -9.68 -12.55 32.11
N THR A 116 -8.95 -13.65 32.14
CA THR A 116 -8.55 -14.34 33.38
C THR A 116 -7.18 -13.93 33.89
N GLU A 117 -6.32 -13.43 33.02
CA GLU A 117 -4.95 -12.96 33.33
C GLU A 117 -4.80 -11.52 32.78
N PRO A 118 -5.33 -10.51 33.49
CA PRO A 118 -5.23 -9.13 33.08
C PRO A 118 -3.79 -8.60 33.28
N LEU A 119 -3.48 -7.53 32.56
CA LEU A 119 -2.24 -6.79 32.79
C LEU A 119 -2.20 -6.21 34.20
N ASN A 120 -1.01 -6.14 34.78
CA ASN A 120 -0.82 -5.36 36.00
C ASN A 120 -1.02 -3.85 35.71
N ASP A 121 -1.32 -3.07 36.77
CA ASP A 121 -1.67 -1.65 36.64
C ASP A 121 -0.59 -0.82 35.91
N ALA A 122 0.69 -1.12 36.15
CA ALA A 122 1.78 -0.39 35.52
C ALA A 122 1.85 -0.66 34.01
N ALA A 123 1.71 -1.93 33.59
CA ALA A 123 1.68 -2.30 32.18
C ALA A 123 0.46 -1.76 31.47
N HIS A 124 -0.70 -1.80 32.13
CA HIS A 124 -1.94 -1.22 31.61
C HIS A 124 -1.82 0.28 31.41
N SER A 125 -1.27 1.02 32.42
CA SER A 125 -1.04 2.46 32.32
C SER A 125 -0.11 2.80 31.15
N ASN A 126 1.01 2.12 31.01
CA ASN A 126 1.96 2.31 29.93
C ASN A 126 1.32 2.09 28.54
N LEU A 127 0.60 0.98 28.36
CA LEU A 127 -0.11 0.71 27.11
C LEU A 127 -1.18 1.75 26.80
N THR A 128 -1.87 2.24 27.83
CA THR A 128 -2.86 3.29 27.67
C THR A 128 -2.23 4.60 27.21
N ASP A 129 -1.08 4.97 27.73
CA ASP A 129 -0.36 6.18 27.33
C ASP A 129 0.19 6.07 25.91
N LEU A 130 0.69 4.88 25.51
CA LEU A 130 1.09 4.60 24.15
C LEU A 130 -0.11 4.66 23.18
N LEU A 131 -1.26 4.15 23.59
CA LEU A 131 -2.48 4.22 22.78
C LEU A 131 -2.98 5.67 22.62
N ARG A 132 -2.91 6.48 23.66
CA ARG A 132 -3.22 7.92 23.58
C ARG A 132 -2.28 8.63 22.60
N THR A 133 -0.99 8.29 22.64
CA THR A 133 0.00 8.80 21.69
C THR A 133 -0.39 8.39 20.26
N PHE A 134 -0.74 7.13 20.05
CA PHE A 134 -1.19 6.64 18.74
C PHE A 134 -2.42 7.37 18.22
N PHE A 135 -3.39 7.69 19.06
CA PHE A 135 -4.55 8.48 18.65
C PHE A 135 -4.21 9.91 18.21
N LEU A 136 -3.13 10.47 18.72
CA LEU A 136 -2.66 11.81 18.31
C LEU A 136 -1.78 11.77 17.08
N VAL A 137 -0.92 10.74 16.95
CA VAL A 137 0.00 10.56 15.83
C VAL A 137 -0.70 9.93 14.62
N GLY A 138 -1.66 9.04 14.87
CA GLY A 138 -2.32 8.26 13.82
C GLY A 138 -1.44 7.17 13.22
N GLY A 139 -1.95 6.54 12.17
CA GLY A 139 -1.30 5.42 11.49
C GLY A 139 -0.65 5.78 10.14
N MET A 140 -0.60 7.05 9.76
CA MET A 140 0.05 7.44 8.50
C MET A 140 1.57 7.27 8.64
N PRO A 141 2.24 6.51 7.72
CA PRO A 141 3.68 6.21 7.86
C PRO A 141 4.55 7.43 8.05
N ALA A 142 4.31 8.52 7.31
CA ALA A 142 5.05 9.77 7.44
C ALA A 142 4.92 10.38 8.85
N ALA A 143 3.69 10.39 9.42
CA ALA A 143 3.44 10.90 10.75
C ALA A 143 4.09 10.03 11.85
N VAL A 144 4.10 8.71 11.65
CA VAL A 144 4.75 7.76 12.56
C VAL A 144 6.27 7.93 12.51
N SER A 145 6.85 8.08 11.32
CA SER A 145 8.31 8.35 11.17
C SER A 145 8.70 9.64 11.88
N GLU A 146 7.97 10.71 11.64
CA GLU A 146 8.22 12.02 12.28
C GLU A 146 8.12 11.92 13.81
N TRP A 147 7.14 11.18 14.32
CA TRP A 147 7.02 10.94 15.76
C TRP A 147 8.22 10.16 16.33
N ILE A 148 8.72 9.15 15.62
CA ILE A 148 9.86 8.36 16.06
C ILE A 148 11.11 9.24 16.18
N GLU A 149 11.32 10.12 15.20
CA GLU A 149 12.50 10.97 15.12
C GLU A 149 12.47 12.14 16.10
N THR A 150 11.32 12.81 16.23
CA THR A 150 11.23 14.09 16.95
C THR A 150 10.57 14.01 18.31
N LYS A 151 9.69 13.01 18.53
CA LYS A 151 8.78 12.93 19.70
C LYS A 151 7.96 14.21 19.90
N SER A 152 7.71 14.96 18.82
CA SER A 152 7.02 16.24 18.83
C SER A 152 5.66 16.14 18.16
N TYR A 153 4.59 16.36 18.91
CA TYR A 153 3.23 16.46 18.35
C TYR A 153 3.07 17.65 17.40
N LEU A 154 3.87 18.71 17.56
CA LEU A 154 3.82 19.86 16.66
C LEU A 154 4.34 19.50 15.27
N GLU A 155 5.45 18.77 15.20
CA GLU A 155 6.00 18.32 13.91
C GLU A 155 5.07 17.31 13.23
N VAL A 156 4.51 16.38 14.01
CA VAL A 156 3.46 15.45 13.51
C VAL A 156 2.25 16.22 12.95
N ALA A 157 1.80 17.27 13.62
CA ALA A 157 0.68 18.08 13.15
C ALA A 157 1.00 18.81 11.83
N ARG A 158 2.27 19.19 11.58
CA ARG A 158 2.71 19.71 10.28
C ARG A 158 2.57 18.67 9.18
N VAL A 159 3.04 17.43 9.44
CA VAL A 159 2.89 16.31 8.50
C VAL A 159 1.41 16.05 8.18
N HIS A 160 0.52 16.08 9.20
CA HIS A 160 -0.92 15.92 8.97
C HIS A 160 -1.48 17.02 8.07
N ASN A 161 -1.08 18.29 8.28
CA ASN A 161 -1.52 19.41 7.46
C ASN A 161 -1.06 19.27 6.01
N ASP A 162 0.18 18.81 5.80
CA ASP A 162 0.72 18.58 4.46
C ASP A 162 -0.04 17.47 3.73
N ILE A 163 -0.35 16.35 4.43
CA ILE A 163 -1.16 15.25 3.89
C ILE A 163 -2.57 15.75 3.54
N MET A 164 -3.21 16.51 4.43
CA MET A 164 -4.55 17.06 4.21
C MET A 164 -4.58 18.05 3.04
N SER A 165 -3.53 18.87 2.89
CA SER A 165 -3.39 19.77 1.74
C SER A 165 -3.27 19.00 0.44
N ALA A 166 -2.42 17.98 0.40
CA ALA A 166 -2.28 17.12 -0.79
C ALA A 166 -3.60 16.45 -1.18
N TYR A 167 -4.37 15.94 -0.21
CA TYR A 167 -5.70 15.37 -0.51
C TYR A 167 -6.69 16.41 -1.05
N ASN A 168 -6.66 17.64 -0.53
CA ASN A 168 -7.55 18.70 -1.03
C ASN A 168 -7.18 19.14 -2.46
N ASP A 169 -5.93 19.02 -2.86
CA ASP A 169 -5.46 19.36 -4.21
C ASP A 169 -5.80 18.25 -5.23
N ASP A 170 -6.02 16.99 -4.76
CA ASP A 170 -6.37 15.85 -5.61
C ASP A 170 -7.88 15.69 -5.86
N PHE A 171 -8.74 16.41 -5.12
CA PHE A 171 -10.20 16.40 -5.23
C PHE A 171 -10.80 17.74 -5.64
#